data_d1dbc55f4dbfdf5ea31d206fa3ac0736
#
_entry.id   d1dbc55f4dbfdf5ea31d206fa3ac0736
#
_cell.length_a   1.000
_cell.length_b   1.000
_cell.length_c   1.000
_cell.angle_alpha   90.00
_cell.angle_beta   90.00
_cell.angle_gamma   90.00
#
_symmetry.space_group_name_H-M   'P 1'
#
loop_
_entity.id
_entity.type
_entity.pdbx_description
1 polymer ?
#
loop_
_entity_poly.entity_id
_entity_poly.type
_entity_poly.pdbx_seq_one_letter_code
_entity_poly.pdbx_strand_id
1 'polypeptide(L)'
;MPEDAHSLHGTHGDVLSAVSEGMVALLKEYYGVGPTQAKTYYHDDLVVCLLRGGFTCVEQILRDGGGGHAVIAQRMEFQEVMRDRFTAVIEHAAGRPVIGFMSGNQ
;
A
#
# COMPACT_ATOMS: atom_id res chain seq x y z
N MET A 1 5.55 -17.67 25.07
CA MET A 1 6.01 -17.43 24.68
C MET A 1 6.28 -16.91 24.01
N PRO A 2 6.12 -17.03 24.19
CA PRO A 2 6.34 -16.67 23.57
C PRO A 2 6.53 -16.06 22.95
N GLU A 3 6.07 -16.26 23.05
CA GLU A 3 6.30 -15.79 22.63
C GLU A 3 6.48 -15.09 22.04
N ASP A 4 5.95 -15.22 22.44
CA ASP A 4 6.16 -14.58 21.96
C ASP A 4 6.55 -13.86 21.44
N ALA A 5 6.19 -13.99 21.79
CA ALA A 5 6.67 -13.45 21.39
C ALA A 5 7.12 -13.04 20.83
N HIS A 6 6.93 -13.45 20.98
CA HIS A 6 7.45 -13.25 20.45
C HIS A 6 7.37 -12.79 19.61
N SER A 7 6.86 -12.95 19.86
CA SER A 7 6.89 -12.68 19.19
C SER A 7 6.82 -11.93 18.77
N LEU A 8 6.17 -11.76 19.15
CA LEU A 8 6.33 -11.13 18.79
C LEU A 8 6.71 -10.35 18.40
N HIS A 9 6.45 -10.15 18.45
CA HIS A 9 7.17 -9.65 17.96
C HIS A 9 7.40 -9.48 16.79
N GLY A 10 5.96 -9.46 16.97
CA GLY A 10 6.30 -9.73 15.63
C GLY A 10 7.63 -9.11 15.18
N THR A 11 8.31 -9.81 14.38
CA THR A 11 9.54 -9.27 13.86
C THR A 11 9.22 -8.16 12.86
N HIS A 12 10.19 -7.29 12.59
CA HIS A 12 10.08 -6.30 11.54
C HIS A 12 9.73 -6.94 10.21
N GLY A 13 10.34 -8.10 9.89
CA GLY A 13 10.07 -8.81 8.64
C GLY A 13 8.61 -9.19 8.49
N ASP A 14 7.98 -9.64 9.57
CA ASP A 14 6.57 -10.01 9.54
C ASP A 14 5.67 -8.80 9.29
N VAL A 15 5.99 -7.66 9.91
CA VAL A 15 5.25 -6.42 9.69
C VAL A 15 5.39 -5.95 8.26
N LEU A 16 6.62 -5.95 7.72
CA LEU A 16 6.87 -5.53 6.35
C LEU A 16 6.10 -6.38 5.35
N SER A 17 6.12 -7.71 5.53
CA SER A 17 5.38 -8.62 4.66
C SER A 17 3.88 -8.41 4.77
N ALA A 18 3.37 -8.24 5.99
CA ALA A 18 1.95 -8.04 6.21
C ALA A 18 1.45 -6.75 5.55
N VAL A 19 2.23 -5.68 5.63
CA VAL A 19 1.86 -4.41 4.98
C VAL A 19 1.86 -4.57 3.46
N SER A 20 2.95 -5.13 2.91
CA SER A 20 3.05 -5.32 1.45
C SER A 20 1.91 -6.18 0.92
N GLU A 21 1.65 -7.32 1.55
CA GLU A 21 0.60 -8.24 1.13
C GLU A 21 -0.78 -7.63 1.28
N GLY A 22 -1.02 -6.91 2.36
CA GLY A 22 -2.29 -6.25 2.59
C GLY A 22 -2.58 -5.15 1.57
N MET A 23 -1.57 -4.37 1.21
CA MET A 23 -1.73 -3.32 0.21
C MET A 23 -2.00 -3.92 -1.17
N VAL A 24 -1.26 -4.96 -1.54
CA VAL A 24 -1.47 -5.66 -2.82
C VAL A 24 -2.89 -6.21 -2.88
N ALA A 25 -3.35 -6.85 -1.81
CA ALA A 25 -4.69 -7.44 -1.75
C ALA A 25 -5.78 -6.38 -1.90
N LEU A 26 -5.62 -5.24 -1.22
CA LEU A 26 -6.58 -4.14 -1.33
C LEU A 26 -6.67 -3.59 -2.74
N LEU A 27 -5.53 -3.36 -3.38
CA LEU A 27 -5.53 -2.83 -4.73
C LEU A 27 -6.12 -3.83 -5.72
N LYS A 28 -5.81 -5.11 -5.55
CA LYS A 28 -6.38 -6.14 -6.40
C LYS A 28 -7.90 -6.22 -6.25
N GLU A 29 -8.38 -6.09 -5.02
CA GLU A 29 -9.81 -6.17 -4.72
C GLU A 29 -10.59 -4.95 -5.22
N TYR A 30 -10.10 -3.74 -4.94
CA TYR A 30 -10.85 -2.51 -5.17
C TYR A 30 -10.45 -1.79 -6.45
N TYR A 31 -9.23 -1.95 -6.92
CA TYR A 31 -8.78 -1.31 -8.15
C TYR A 31 -8.82 -2.26 -9.36
N GLY A 32 -8.91 -3.56 -9.08
CA GLY A 32 -9.03 -4.58 -10.12
C GLY A 32 -7.71 -5.22 -10.54
N VAL A 33 -6.59 -4.55 -10.31
CA VAL A 33 -5.25 -5.10 -10.57
C VAL A 33 -4.35 -4.77 -9.40
N GLY A 34 -3.50 -5.72 -9.03
CA GLY A 34 -2.50 -5.49 -8.00
C GLY A 34 -1.19 -5.00 -8.61
N PRO A 35 -0.37 -4.33 -7.82
CA PRO A 35 0.95 -3.90 -8.28
C PRO A 35 1.84 -5.11 -8.60
N THR A 36 2.81 -4.90 -9.48
CA THR A 36 3.78 -5.94 -9.83
C THR A 36 4.90 -6.02 -8.80
N GLN A 37 5.12 -4.95 -8.05
CA GLN A 37 6.10 -4.91 -6.98
C GLN A 37 5.55 -4.11 -5.80
N ALA A 38 5.85 -4.58 -4.60
CA ALA A 38 5.51 -3.87 -3.37
C ALA A 38 6.70 -3.98 -2.43
N LYS A 39 7.14 -2.86 -1.90
CA LYS A 39 8.26 -2.81 -0.96
C LYS A 39 7.88 -1.93 0.21
N THR A 40 7.99 -2.48 1.41
CA THR A 40 7.64 -1.76 2.64
C THR A 40 8.90 -1.54 3.48
N TYR A 41 9.01 -0.35 4.01
CA TYR A 41 10.06 0.05 4.94
C TYR A 41 9.40 0.48 6.24
N TYR A 42 10.01 0.10 7.36
CA TYR A 42 9.49 0.43 8.68
C TYR A 42 10.67 0.88 9.53
N HIS A 43 10.65 2.14 9.92
CA HIS A 43 11.71 2.72 10.74
C HIS A 43 11.08 3.59 11.82
N ASP A 44 11.33 3.26 13.08
CA ASP A 44 10.73 3.91 14.26
C ASP A 44 9.20 3.90 14.16
N ASP A 45 8.59 5.05 13.94
CA ASP A 45 7.14 5.19 13.83
C ASP A 45 6.70 5.55 12.41
N LEU A 46 7.57 5.36 11.42
CA LEU A 46 7.27 5.64 10.02
C LEU A 46 7.22 4.35 9.22
N VAL A 47 6.13 4.18 8.48
CA VAL A 47 5.99 3.08 7.52
C VAL A 47 5.88 3.70 6.12
N VAL A 48 6.71 3.20 5.19
CA VAL A 48 6.64 3.61 3.79
C VAL A 48 6.39 2.37 2.94
N CYS A 49 5.37 2.42 2.11
CA CYS A 49 5.07 1.33 1.18
C CYS A 49 5.16 1.86 -0.25
N LEU A 50 6.08 1.31 -1.03
CA LEU A 50 6.27 1.66 -2.42
C LEU A 50 5.65 0.58 -3.30
N LEU A 51 4.78 1.00 -4.21
CA LEU A 51 4.06 0.09 -5.10
C LEU A 51 4.38 0.47 -6.54
N ARG A 52 4.64 -0.52 -7.39
CA ARG A 52 5.00 -0.30 -8.79
C ARG A 52 4.15 -1.17 -9.69
N GLY A 53 3.82 -0.65 -10.86
CA GLY A 53 3.06 -1.37 -11.87
C GLY A 53 1.58 -1.45 -11.52
N GLY A 54 0.92 -2.50 -12.04
CA GLY A 54 -0.50 -2.70 -11.75
C GLY A 54 -1.40 -1.70 -12.46
N PHE A 55 -1.15 -1.44 -13.75
CA PHE A 55 -2.00 -0.56 -14.54
C PHE A 55 -3.11 -1.36 -15.21
N THR A 56 -4.33 -0.80 -15.16
CA THR A 56 -5.45 -1.36 -15.91
C THR A 56 -5.23 -1.16 -17.41
N CYS A 57 -5.98 -1.88 -18.24
CA CYS A 57 -5.90 -1.68 -19.68
C CYS A 57 -6.19 -0.23 -20.08
N VAL A 58 -7.20 0.37 -19.47
CA VAL A 58 -7.55 1.76 -19.76
C VAL A 58 -6.39 2.69 -19.38
N GLU A 59 -5.79 2.46 -18.22
CA GLU A 59 -4.65 3.28 -17.80
C GLU A 59 -3.47 3.13 -18.74
N GLN A 60 -3.20 1.92 -19.21
CA GLN A 60 -2.09 1.68 -20.12
C GLN A 60 -2.33 2.41 -21.46
N ILE A 61 -3.55 2.35 -21.95
CA ILE A 61 -3.92 3.06 -23.19
C ILE A 61 -3.76 4.57 -23.01
N LEU A 62 -4.21 5.11 -21.89
CA LEU A 62 -4.08 6.54 -21.60
C LEU A 62 -2.62 6.97 -21.52
N ARG A 63 -1.79 6.18 -20.84
CA ARG A 63 -0.36 6.48 -20.70
C ARG A 63 0.34 6.49 -22.05
N ASP A 64 0.05 5.50 -22.87
CA ASP A 64 0.67 5.37 -24.21
C ASP A 64 0.21 6.49 -25.15
N GLY A 65 -1.00 6.99 -24.95
CA GLY A 65 -1.58 8.07 -25.76
C GLY A 65 -1.35 9.47 -25.24
N GLY A 66 -0.48 9.64 -24.23
CA GLY A 66 -0.18 10.95 -23.67
C GLY A 66 -1.13 11.41 -22.57
N GLY A 67 -2.02 10.54 -22.09
CA GLY A 67 -2.97 10.85 -21.02
C GLY A 67 -2.50 10.44 -19.62
N GLY A 68 -1.19 10.39 -19.41
CA GLY A 68 -0.64 9.96 -18.12
C GLY A 68 -1.09 10.82 -16.95
N HIS A 69 -1.30 12.11 -17.18
CA HIS A 69 -1.78 13.01 -16.12
C HIS A 69 -3.17 12.61 -15.62
N ALA A 70 -4.03 12.10 -16.51
CA ALA A 70 -5.37 11.63 -16.12
C ALA A 70 -5.29 10.38 -15.26
N VAL A 71 -4.34 9.49 -15.56
CA VAL A 71 -4.10 8.28 -14.75
C VAL A 71 -3.65 8.68 -13.35
N ILE A 72 -2.70 9.62 -13.25
CA ILE A 72 -2.21 10.08 -11.94
C ILE A 72 -3.35 10.71 -11.14
N ALA A 73 -4.16 11.55 -11.76
CA ALA A 73 -5.28 12.21 -11.09
C ALA A 73 -6.28 11.19 -10.55
N GLN A 74 -6.62 10.18 -11.35
CA GLN A 74 -7.53 9.11 -10.93
C GLN A 74 -6.97 8.33 -9.76
N ARG A 75 -5.69 7.99 -9.80
CA ARG A 75 -5.06 7.23 -8.74
C ARG A 75 -4.99 8.02 -7.44
N MET A 76 -4.75 9.31 -7.51
CA MET A 76 -4.72 10.14 -6.32
C MET A 76 -6.10 10.25 -5.67
N GLU A 77 -7.15 10.39 -6.48
CA GLU A 77 -8.53 10.38 -5.99
C GLU A 77 -8.86 9.04 -5.33
N PHE A 78 -8.49 7.94 -5.98
CA PHE A 78 -8.71 6.60 -5.45
C PHE A 78 -8.00 6.43 -4.11
N GLN A 79 -6.75 6.86 -4.01
CA GLN A 79 -5.98 6.74 -2.78
C GLN A 79 -6.60 7.54 -1.64
N GLU A 80 -7.16 8.70 -1.94
CA GLU A 80 -7.81 9.51 -0.92
C GLU A 80 -9.06 8.81 -0.40
N VAL A 81 -9.88 8.25 -1.28
CA VAL A 81 -11.07 7.50 -0.89
C VAL A 81 -10.70 6.24 -0.09
N MET A 82 -9.57 5.62 -0.44
CA MET A 82 -9.12 4.38 0.20
C MET A 82 -8.30 4.60 1.47
N ARG A 83 -8.08 5.84 1.86
CA ARG A 83 -7.20 6.18 3.00
C ARG A 83 -7.46 5.32 4.22
N ASP A 84 -8.71 5.20 4.64
CA ASP A 84 -9.05 4.47 5.87
C ASP A 84 -8.73 2.99 5.74
N ARG A 85 -8.93 2.42 4.55
CA ARG A 85 -8.60 1.01 4.32
C ARG A 85 -7.10 0.77 4.31
N PHE A 86 -6.34 1.66 3.68
CA PHE A 86 -4.87 1.57 3.71
C PHE A 86 -4.35 1.71 5.13
N THR A 87 -4.88 2.67 5.87
CA THR A 87 -4.51 2.90 7.26
C THR A 87 -4.77 1.66 8.10
N ALA A 88 -5.93 1.01 7.90
CA ALA A 88 -6.29 -0.19 8.66
C ALA A 88 -5.31 -1.34 8.43
N VAL A 89 -4.80 -1.50 7.20
CA VAL A 89 -3.79 -2.52 6.90
C VAL A 89 -2.54 -2.29 7.75
N ILE A 90 -2.08 -1.06 7.83
CA ILE A 90 -0.88 -0.71 8.58
C ILE A 90 -1.10 -0.88 10.07
N GLU A 91 -2.24 -0.42 10.58
CA GLU A 91 -2.56 -0.55 11.99
C GLU A 91 -2.65 -2.00 12.42
N HIS A 92 -3.26 -2.83 11.57
CA HIS A 92 -3.37 -4.25 11.87
C HIS A 92 -1.99 -4.92 11.87
N ALA A 93 -1.16 -4.60 10.90
CA ALA A 93 0.16 -5.20 10.75
C ALA A 93 1.12 -4.75 11.84
N ALA A 94 1.13 -3.47 12.17
CA ALA A 94 2.09 -2.88 13.12
C ALA A 94 1.60 -2.91 14.57
N GLY A 95 0.29 -3.10 14.79
CA GLY A 95 -0.29 -3.07 16.14
C GLY A 95 -0.27 -1.70 16.78
N ARG A 96 -0.23 -0.64 15.98
CA ARG A 96 -0.15 0.75 16.44
C ARG A 96 -1.11 1.62 15.65
N PRO A 97 -1.65 2.67 16.27
CA PRO A 97 -2.51 3.60 15.53
C PRO A 97 -1.70 4.43 14.53
N VAL A 98 -2.30 4.71 13.38
CA VAL A 98 -1.73 5.62 12.39
C VAL A 98 -2.29 7.01 12.66
N ILE A 99 -1.40 7.98 12.87
CA ILE A 99 -1.80 9.35 13.20
C ILE A 99 -1.58 10.32 12.04
N GLY A 100 -0.97 9.86 10.96
CA GLY A 100 -0.78 10.68 9.77
C GLY A 100 -0.62 9.79 8.56
N PHE A 101 -1.12 10.23 7.42
CA PHE A 101 -1.11 9.46 6.20
C PHE A 101 -0.87 10.37 5.01
N MET A 102 0.05 9.98 4.14
CA MET A 102 0.30 10.67 2.88
C MET A 102 0.44 9.64 1.76
N SER A 103 -0.02 9.98 0.59
CA SER A 103 0.17 9.15 -0.59
C SER A 103 0.47 10.05 -1.79
N GLY A 104 1.12 9.46 -2.79
CA GLY A 104 1.45 10.19 -3.99
C GLY A 104 1.74 9.25 -5.14
N ASN A 105 1.89 9.82 -6.32
CA ASN A 105 2.18 9.09 -7.55
C ASN A 105 3.23 9.83 -8.36
N GLN A 106 3.95 9.07 -9.18
CA GLN A 106 4.93 9.63 -10.09
C GLN A 106 4.68 9.13 -11.49
#